data_6a909dc8f8a99d2c99ded2c2abf81797
#
_entry.id   6a909dc8f8a99d2c99ded2c2abf81797
#
_cell.length_a   1.000
_cell.length_b   1.000
_cell.length_c   1.000
_cell.angle_alpha   90.00
_cell.angle_beta   90.00
_cell.angle_gamma   90.00
#
_symmetry.space_group_name_H-M   'P 1'
#
loop_
_entity.id
_entity.type
_entity.pdbx_description
1 polymer ?
#
loop_
_entity_poly.entity_id
_entity_poly.type
_entity_poly.pdbx_seq_one_letter_code
_entity_poly.pdbx_strand_id
1 'polypeptide(L)'
;MYEPWVYQLYNVSFTGAALFYWGIFDFEHEKTKFMNEPNLYRVGMEGKLFNTKVFWLWQAYALYQALIILFLGMTSSQESEVANGKNYTFWAGGHVVYFECVLLANLVLLRSTNNFTGWGELVIFLQAVSYFIFVYLDSIILT
;
A
#
# COMPACT_ATOMS: atom_id res chain seq x y z
N MET A 1 -17.24 8.50 3.03
CA MET A 1 -16.95 8.52 4.47
C MET A 1 -16.48 7.11 4.80
N TYR A 2 -15.36 6.92 5.49
CA TYR A 2 -14.84 5.60 5.80
C TYR A 2 -15.24 5.23 7.23
N GLU A 3 -15.44 3.94 7.48
CA GLU A 3 -15.65 3.47 8.83
C GLU A 3 -14.43 3.80 9.72
N PRO A 4 -14.64 4.28 10.95
CA PRO A 4 -13.53 4.67 11.84
C PRO A 4 -12.54 3.53 12.10
N TRP A 5 -13.01 2.30 12.18
CA TRP A 5 -12.18 1.11 12.40
C TRP A 5 -11.27 0.80 11.21
N VAL A 6 -11.79 0.91 9.99
CA VAL A 6 -11.01 0.70 8.75
C VAL A 6 -9.86 1.70 8.68
N TYR A 7 -10.13 2.95 9.02
CA TYR A 7 -9.11 4.00 9.04
C TYR A 7 -7.99 3.72 10.06
N GLN A 8 -8.34 3.26 11.26
CA GLN A 8 -7.36 2.95 12.29
C GLN A 8 -6.53 1.70 11.97
N LEU A 9 -7.15 0.68 11.38
CA LEU A 9 -6.48 -0.57 11.02
C LEU A 9 -5.55 -0.42 9.80
N TYR A 10 -5.68 0.65 9.02
CA TYR A 10 -4.84 0.89 7.84
C TYR A 10 -3.35 0.79 8.17
N ASN A 11 -2.90 1.55 9.14
CA ASN A 11 -1.47 1.62 9.48
C ASN A 11 -0.97 0.39 10.25
N VAL A 12 -1.84 -0.35 10.91
CA VAL A 12 -1.44 -1.48 11.75
C VAL A 12 -1.55 -2.80 11.00
N SER A 13 -2.74 -3.09 10.45
CA SER A 13 -3.03 -4.41 9.87
C SER A 13 -2.85 -4.47 8.37
N PHE A 14 -3.20 -3.41 7.62
CA PHE A 14 -3.29 -3.49 6.16
C PHE A 14 -2.01 -3.04 5.44
N THR A 15 -1.14 -2.29 6.10
CA THR A 15 0.10 -1.80 5.49
C THR A 15 1.32 -1.89 6.41
N GLY A 16 1.15 -1.84 7.73
CA GLY A 16 2.25 -1.70 8.67
C GLY A 16 3.13 -2.94 8.79
N ALA A 17 2.56 -4.15 8.82
CA ALA A 17 3.35 -5.37 9.02
C ALA A 17 4.36 -5.60 7.88
N ALA A 18 3.97 -5.35 6.62
CA ALA A 18 4.88 -5.46 5.49
C ALA A 18 5.98 -4.39 5.54
N LEU A 19 5.65 -3.17 5.98
CA LEU A 19 6.62 -2.10 6.16
C LEU A 19 7.65 -2.42 7.25
N PHE A 20 7.20 -3.00 8.37
CA PHE A 20 8.11 -3.48 9.43
C PHE A 20 9.01 -4.61 8.93
N TYR A 21 8.44 -5.58 8.21
CA TYR A 21 9.21 -6.67 7.62
C TYR A 21 10.28 -6.12 6.66
N TRP A 22 9.88 -5.21 5.77
CA TRP A 22 10.79 -4.54 4.84
C TRP A 22 11.92 -3.81 5.57
N GLY A 23 11.60 -3.02 6.60
CA GLY A 23 12.59 -2.26 7.36
C GLY A 23 13.61 -3.12 8.13
N ILE A 24 13.26 -4.37 8.47
CA ILE A 24 14.14 -5.28 9.22
C ILE A 24 14.95 -6.19 8.29
N PHE A 25 14.33 -6.69 7.22
CA PHE A 25 14.89 -7.78 6.40
C PHE A 25 15.34 -7.35 5.01
N ASP A 26 14.90 -6.18 4.52
CA ASP A 26 15.37 -5.69 3.24
C ASP A 26 16.74 -5.03 3.36
N PHE A 27 17.63 -5.38 2.47
CA PHE A 27 18.97 -4.79 2.38
C PHE A 27 19.38 -4.66 0.91
N GLU A 28 19.98 -3.53 0.59
CA GLU A 28 20.39 -3.20 -0.77
C GLU A 28 21.61 -4.03 -1.20
N HIS A 29 22.54 -4.26 -0.27
CA HIS A 29 23.77 -5.03 -0.51
C HIS A 29 24.16 -5.84 0.71
N GLU A 30 24.78 -6.99 0.48
CA GLU A 30 25.35 -7.81 1.57
C GLU A 30 26.42 -7.05 2.36
N LYS A 31 26.47 -7.32 3.66
CA LYS A 31 27.43 -6.70 4.59
C LYS A 31 28.89 -6.85 4.12
N THR A 32 29.24 -7.99 3.57
CA THR A 32 30.57 -8.29 3.01
C THR A 32 30.95 -7.36 1.86
N LYS A 33 29.98 -7.00 1.01
CA LYS A 33 30.18 -6.08 -0.10
C LYS A 33 30.44 -4.66 0.37
N PHE A 34 29.69 -4.20 1.37
CA PHE A 34 29.91 -2.88 1.98
C PHE A 34 31.30 -2.75 2.62
N MET A 35 31.80 -3.83 3.23
CA MET A 35 33.15 -3.84 3.85
C MET A 35 34.27 -3.78 2.81
N ASN A 36 34.06 -4.39 1.65
CA ASN A 36 35.05 -4.46 0.59
C ASN A 36 35.04 -3.26 -0.36
N GLU A 37 33.87 -2.59 -0.51
CA GLU A 37 33.68 -1.48 -1.42
C GLU A 37 33.16 -0.24 -0.70
N PRO A 38 34.04 0.55 -0.03
CA PRO A 38 33.60 1.72 0.74
C PRO A 38 32.93 2.82 -0.10
N ASN A 39 33.13 2.81 -1.43
CA ASN A 39 32.46 3.76 -2.34
C ASN A 39 30.94 3.63 -2.34
N LEU A 40 30.37 2.51 -1.92
CA LEU A 40 28.93 2.30 -1.83
C LEU A 40 28.27 3.24 -0.79
N TYR A 41 29.00 3.59 0.28
CA TYR A 41 28.53 4.57 1.28
C TYR A 41 28.47 6.01 0.75
N ARG A 42 29.22 6.30 -0.30
CA ARG A 42 29.32 7.64 -0.85
C ARG A 42 27.97 8.16 -1.39
N VAL A 43 27.15 7.26 -1.95
CA VAL A 43 25.82 7.60 -2.50
C VAL A 43 24.91 8.17 -1.41
N GLY A 44 24.93 7.56 -0.21
CA GLY A 44 24.16 8.06 0.94
C GLY A 44 24.72 9.37 1.50
N MET A 45 26.05 9.49 1.61
CA MET A 45 26.72 10.69 2.12
C MET A 45 26.53 11.91 1.21
N GLU A 46 26.47 11.71 -0.09
CA GLU A 46 26.24 12.77 -1.07
C GLU A 46 24.75 13.19 -1.18
N GLY A 47 23.86 12.59 -0.40
CA GLY A 47 22.41 12.92 -0.40
C GLY A 47 21.71 12.61 -1.73
N LYS A 48 22.25 11.71 -2.54
CA LYS A 48 21.67 11.37 -3.85
C LYS A 48 20.33 10.65 -3.75
N LEU A 49 20.14 9.88 -2.67
CA LEU A 49 18.92 9.10 -2.45
C LEU A 49 17.77 9.95 -1.96
N PHE A 50 18.04 11.03 -1.24
CA PHE A 50 17.02 11.95 -0.77
C PHE A 50 17.48 13.40 -0.91
N ASN A 51 16.88 14.12 -1.84
CA ASN A 51 17.11 15.54 -2.07
C ASN A 51 15.80 16.21 -2.50
N THR A 52 15.79 17.55 -2.58
CA THR A 52 14.60 18.32 -2.95
C THR A 52 13.96 17.87 -4.27
N LYS A 53 14.78 17.49 -5.26
CA LYS A 53 14.28 17.00 -6.55
C LYS A 53 13.56 15.65 -6.39
N VAL A 54 14.15 14.71 -5.65
CA VAL A 54 13.57 13.40 -5.36
C VAL A 54 12.28 13.56 -4.57
N PHE A 55 12.25 14.45 -3.58
CA PHE A 55 11.05 14.75 -2.82
C PHE A 55 9.89 15.20 -3.73
N TRP A 56 10.11 16.16 -4.62
CA TRP A 56 9.06 16.62 -5.53
C TRP A 56 8.63 15.57 -6.55
N LEU A 57 9.55 14.71 -7.00
CA LEU A 57 9.20 13.56 -7.84
C LEU A 57 8.28 12.58 -7.11
N TRP A 58 8.55 12.28 -5.84
CA TRP A 58 7.66 11.45 -5.03
C TRP A 58 6.29 12.09 -4.81
N GLN A 59 6.23 13.40 -4.61
CA GLN A 59 4.95 14.12 -4.51
C GLN A 59 4.15 14.04 -5.82
N ALA A 60 4.80 14.26 -6.96
CA ALA A 60 4.15 14.13 -8.27
C ALA A 60 3.66 12.69 -8.52
N TYR A 61 4.45 11.70 -8.12
CA TYR A 61 4.07 10.30 -8.23
C TYR A 61 2.88 9.94 -7.32
N ALA A 62 2.85 10.42 -6.09
CA ALA A 62 1.73 10.24 -5.18
C ALA A 62 0.44 10.90 -5.72
N LEU A 63 0.54 12.11 -6.28
CA LEU A 63 -0.59 12.77 -6.92
C LEU A 63 -1.12 11.97 -8.10
N TYR A 64 -0.24 11.47 -8.96
CA TYR A 64 -0.61 10.62 -10.10
C TYR A 64 -1.35 9.34 -9.64
N GLN A 65 -0.85 8.69 -8.60
CA GLN A 65 -1.51 7.51 -8.02
C GLN A 65 -2.89 7.85 -7.44
N ALA A 66 -3.02 8.97 -6.75
CA ALA A 66 -4.30 9.45 -6.21
C ALA A 66 -5.34 9.71 -7.31
N LEU A 67 -4.92 10.27 -8.46
CA LEU A 67 -5.78 10.46 -9.62
C LEU A 67 -6.26 9.13 -10.22
N ILE A 68 -5.41 8.12 -10.28
CA ILE A 68 -5.79 6.78 -10.76
C ILE A 68 -6.86 6.18 -9.83
N ILE A 69 -6.63 6.18 -8.52
CA ILE A 69 -7.58 5.67 -7.54
C ILE A 69 -8.92 6.42 -7.64
N LEU A 70 -8.88 7.75 -7.74
CA LEU A 70 -10.09 8.55 -7.91
C LEU A 70 -10.86 8.14 -9.16
N PHE A 71 -10.16 7.98 -10.29
CA PHE A 71 -10.78 7.59 -11.56
C PHE A 71 -11.39 6.19 -11.49
N LEU A 72 -10.67 5.21 -10.96
CA LEU A 72 -11.14 3.84 -10.79
C LEU A 72 -12.32 3.77 -9.81
N GLY A 73 -12.24 4.46 -8.67
CA GLY A 73 -13.31 4.52 -7.70
C GLY A 73 -14.58 5.18 -8.25
N MET A 74 -14.45 6.21 -9.09
CA MET A 74 -15.60 6.82 -9.74
C MET A 74 -16.24 5.90 -10.78
N THR A 75 -15.44 5.23 -11.60
CA THR A 75 -15.96 4.31 -12.64
C THR A 75 -16.62 3.09 -12.01
N SER A 76 -16.02 2.49 -10.99
CA SER A 76 -16.58 1.32 -10.30
C SER A 76 -17.89 1.63 -9.57
N SER A 77 -18.10 2.87 -9.13
CA SER A 77 -19.33 3.28 -8.47
C SER A 77 -20.47 3.62 -9.46
N GLN A 78 -20.17 3.96 -10.71
CA GLN A 78 -21.18 4.32 -11.71
C GLN A 78 -21.90 3.09 -12.29
N GLU A 79 -21.25 1.95 -12.40
CA GLU A 79 -21.80 0.72 -13.01
C GLU A 79 -22.62 -0.14 -12.03
N SER A 80 -22.89 0.33 -10.85
CA SER A 80 -23.41 -0.47 -9.74
C SER A 80 -24.94 -0.42 -9.57
N GLU A 81 -25.70 -0.40 -10.66
CA GLU A 81 -27.11 -0.78 -10.61
C GLU A 81 -27.20 -2.31 -10.49
N VAL A 82 -27.41 -2.78 -9.26
CA VAL A 82 -27.70 -4.19 -9.03
C VAL A 82 -29.05 -4.51 -9.70
N ALA A 83 -29.16 -5.70 -10.30
CA ALA A 83 -30.33 -6.20 -11.01
C ALA A 83 -31.67 -6.08 -10.24
N ASN A 84 -31.65 -5.76 -8.96
CA ASN A 84 -32.79 -5.54 -8.08
C ASN A 84 -33.13 -4.05 -7.83
N GLY A 85 -32.55 -3.12 -8.58
CA GLY A 85 -32.83 -1.67 -8.43
C GLY A 85 -32.30 -1.04 -7.13
N LYS A 86 -31.45 -1.76 -6.39
CA LYS A 86 -30.74 -1.21 -5.23
C LYS A 86 -29.41 -0.61 -5.69
N ASN A 87 -29.25 0.68 -5.49
CA ASN A 87 -27.97 1.34 -5.73
C ASN A 87 -26.94 0.87 -4.68
N TYR A 88 -25.69 0.71 -5.11
CA TYR A 88 -24.57 0.55 -4.16
C TYR A 88 -24.61 1.69 -3.16
N THR A 89 -24.57 1.33 -1.90
CA THR A 89 -24.55 2.36 -0.85
C THR A 89 -23.23 3.11 -0.92
N PHE A 90 -23.24 4.37 -0.53
CA PHE A 90 -22.06 5.22 -0.40
C PHE A 90 -20.91 4.53 0.37
N TRP A 91 -21.23 3.68 1.32
CA TRP A 91 -20.30 2.88 2.10
C TRP A 91 -19.57 1.83 1.25
N ALA A 92 -20.27 1.14 0.38
CA ALA A 92 -19.66 0.14 -0.49
C ALA A 92 -18.63 0.78 -1.46
N GLY A 93 -18.97 1.93 -2.05
CA GLY A 93 -18.03 2.70 -2.85
C GLY A 93 -16.79 3.13 -2.04
N GLY A 94 -16.98 3.53 -0.77
CA GLY A 94 -15.88 3.85 0.14
C GLY A 94 -14.94 2.65 0.39
N HIS A 95 -15.49 1.46 0.56
CA HIS A 95 -14.68 0.23 0.75
C HIS A 95 -13.86 -0.12 -0.50
N VAL A 96 -14.42 0.05 -1.69
CA VAL A 96 -13.69 -0.19 -2.95
C VAL A 96 -12.49 0.74 -3.07
N VAL A 97 -12.69 2.04 -2.92
CA VAL A 97 -11.60 3.04 -2.98
C VAL A 97 -10.54 2.76 -1.92
N TYR A 98 -10.97 2.37 -0.74
CA TYR A 98 -10.04 2.06 0.34
C TYR A 98 -9.21 0.80 0.06
N PHE A 99 -9.83 -0.23 -0.51
CA PHE A 99 -9.11 -1.42 -0.97
C PHE A 99 -8.06 -1.08 -2.02
N GLU A 100 -8.41 -0.22 -2.98
CA GLU A 100 -7.46 0.27 -3.99
C GLU A 100 -6.26 0.97 -3.34
N CYS A 101 -6.48 1.77 -2.29
CA CYS A 101 -5.40 2.40 -1.53
C CYS A 101 -4.50 1.37 -0.83
N VAL A 102 -5.08 0.36 -0.17
CA VAL A 102 -4.32 -0.72 0.49
C VAL A 102 -3.50 -1.51 -0.53
N LEU A 103 -4.11 -1.88 -1.64
CA LEU A 103 -3.45 -2.62 -2.70
C LEU A 103 -2.29 -1.82 -3.29
N LEU A 104 -2.51 -0.54 -3.59
CA LEU A 104 -1.48 0.34 -4.13
C LEU A 104 -0.30 0.49 -3.17
N ALA A 105 -0.56 0.71 -1.88
CA ALA A 105 0.50 0.84 -0.87
C ALA A 105 1.37 -0.43 -0.82
N ASN A 106 0.75 -1.61 -0.84
CA ASN A 106 1.47 -2.88 -0.85
C ASN A 106 2.23 -3.11 -2.16
N LEU A 107 1.69 -2.71 -3.32
CA LEU A 107 2.38 -2.79 -4.61
C LEU A 107 3.59 -1.84 -4.68
N VAL A 108 3.48 -0.63 -4.14
CA VAL A 108 4.60 0.32 -4.06
C VAL A 108 5.71 -0.24 -3.17
N LEU A 109 5.35 -0.86 -2.05
CA LEU A 109 6.31 -1.50 -1.16
C LEU A 109 7.00 -2.68 -1.86
N LEU A 110 6.23 -3.55 -2.52
CA LEU A 110 6.77 -4.67 -3.30
C LEU A 110 7.77 -4.20 -4.37
N ARG A 111 7.43 -3.14 -5.09
CA ARG A 111 8.33 -2.55 -6.10
C ARG A 111 9.61 -1.97 -5.49
N SER A 112 9.55 -1.48 -4.27
CA SER A 112 10.68 -0.86 -3.57
C SER A 112 11.58 -1.87 -2.85
N THR A 113 11.15 -3.14 -2.79
CA THR A 113 11.90 -4.23 -2.15
C THR A 113 13.07 -4.65 -3.02
N ASN A 114 14.27 -4.66 -2.46
CA ASN A 114 15.49 -5.09 -3.14
C ASN A 114 15.75 -6.58 -2.98
N ASN A 115 15.37 -7.13 -1.83
CA ASN A 115 15.59 -8.53 -1.50
C ASN A 115 14.26 -9.29 -1.43
N PHE A 116 13.92 -9.97 -2.52
CA PHE A 116 12.71 -10.79 -2.60
C PHE A 116 12.89 -12.07 -1.78
N THR A 117 12.26 -12.10 -0.63
CA THR A 117 12.17 -13.28 0.22
C THR A 117 10.73 -13.77 0.22
N GLY A 118 10.49 -15.07 0.03
CA GLY A 118 9.15 -15.63 0.01
C GLY A 118 8.30 -15.29 1.24
N TRP A 119 8.94 -15.07 2.40
CA TRP A 119 8.27 -14.56 3.60
C TRP A 119 7.75 -13.13 3.45
N GLY A 120 8.49 -12.25 2.78
CA GLY A 120 8.07 -10.87 2.53
C GLY A 120 6.85 -10.81 1.62
N GLU A 121 6.86 -11.59 0.54
CA GLU A 121 5.71 -11.71 -0.37
C GLU A 121 4.48 -12.28 0.35
N LEU A 122 4.68 -13.27 1.20
CA LEU A 122 3.62 -13.86 2.02
C LEU A 122 3.02 -12.83 2.99
N VAL A 123 3.82 -12.00 3.64
CA VAL A 123 3.33 -10.93 4.54
C VAL A 123 2.49 -9.92 3.76
N ILE A 124 2.93 -9.49 2.59
CA ILE A 124 2.17 -8.57 1.72
C ILE A 124 0.83 -9.20 1.30
N PHE A 125 0.85 -10.46 0.91
CA PHE A 125 -0.37 -11.20 0.55
C PHE A 125 -1.33 -11.33 1.74
N LEU A 126 -0.83 -11.68 2.92
CA LEU A 126 -1.64 -11.78 4.13
C LEU A 126 -2.28 -10.45 4.52
N GLN A 127 -1.60 -9.33 4.29
CA GLN A 127 -2.18 -8.00 4.54
C GLN A 127 -3.35 -7.70 3.60
N ALA A 128 -3.23 -8.01 2.31
CA ALA A 128 -4.33 -7.86 1.38
C ALA A 128 -5.53 -8.75 1.77
N VAL A 129 -5.26 -10.00 2.17
CA VAL A 129 -6.29 -10.95 2.64
C VAL A 129 -6.94 -10.47 3.95
N SER A 130 -6.18 -9.89 4.87
CA SER A 130 -6.70 -9.38 6.15
C SER A 130 -7.76 -8.29 5.94
N TYR A 131 -7.63 -7.49 4.90
CA TYR A 131 -8.64 -6.51 4.54
C TYR A 131 -9.99 -7.16 4.16
N PHE A 132 -9.97 -8.22 3.35
CA PHE A 132 -11.20 -8.94 2.98
C PHE A 132 -11.84 -9.61 4.18
N ILE A 133 -11.05 -10.19 5.07
CA ILE A 133 -11.55 -10.79 6.31
C ILE A 133 -12.24 -9.71 7.16
N PHE A 134 -11.62 -8.53 7.27
CA PHE A 134 -12.19 -7.42 8.01
C PHE A 134 -13.54 -6.98 7.43
N VAL A 135 -13.62 -6.74 6.12
CA VAL A 135 -14.87 -6.33 5.44
C VAL A 135 -15.96 -7.38 5.62
N TYR A 136 -15.61 -8.67 5.58
CA TYR A 136 -16.54 -9.76 5.82
C TYR A 136 -17.09 -9.75 7.27
N LEU A 137 -16.21 -9.60 8.25
CA LEU A 137 -16.61 -9.52 9.67
C LEU A 137 -17.46 -8.28 9.95
N ASP A 138 -17.09 -7.15 9.38
CA ASP A 138 -17.85 -5.90 9.48
C ASP A 138 -19.27 -6.05 8.93
N SER A 139 -19.40 -6.69 7.77
CA SER A 139 -20.70 -7.02 7.17
C SER A 139 -21.58 -7.90 8.07
N ILE A 140 -21.00 -8.80 8.88
CA ILE A 140 -21.75 -9.65 9.80
C ILE A 140 -22.18 -8.88 11.07
N ILE A 141 -21.33 -7.99 11.57
CA ILE A 141 -21.57 -7.24 12.81
C ILE A 141 -22.62 -6.14 12.60
N LEU A 142 -22.65 -5.55 11.42
CA LEU A 142 -23.56 -4.45 11.08
C LEU A 142 -24.92 -4.91 10.50
N THR A 143 -25.09 -6.21 10.24
CA THR A 143 -26.37 -6.80 9.80
C THR A 143 -27.15 -7.34 11.00
#